data_dc9249cd77e7146f23a0013ecf3ec529
#
_entry.id   dc9249cd77e7146f23a0013ecf3ec529
#
_cell.length_a   1.000
_cell.length_b   1.000
_cell.length_c   1.000
_cell.angle_alpha   90.00
_cell.angle_beta   90.00
_cell.angle_gamma   90.00
#
_symmetry.space_group_name_H-M   'P 1'
#
loop_
_entity.id
_entity.type
_entity.pdbx_description
1 polymer ?
#
loop_
_entity_poly.entity_id
_entity_poly.type
_entity_poly.pdbx_seq_one_letter_code
_entity_poly.pdbx_strand_id
1 'polypeptide(L)'
;MIELLERQKKLTANQWKLICTANLADLLDFFDFFLIGYVTAALTKEWSLPYWQGGAILLASGLGAVPGAFVWGWLGDKIGRRTVFIWSAVTISLATGILVFTPGPDGFVPGWLFLMFFRFFVGIGNAGIFTIDLPLVQEFIPAHKRGWVSALITTLLPGGSLLAGIIAATLLPVIGWRGLFLVGLSPIVLVFMIRWWVPESPRWLIRMGRHEEARKSLAWALMIDPREIELPRTVAASEQTRWLDLFKYPRLLAAGCMTGLTQTGGASLGLWGATLLVVVLNVAPAYAAFLMIFVGVSAIVGRFFITALIEPLGRRGAGTLACVMAALLTVAGGYLYNVFIGSWSVFYMLLVSSSFFSSAIYSVVGPYMAEIWPARLRSSGMGFCYGVGNIGGKVLGPLGLALIMGAGDIIKPAAPNLVMLGPAFVYFASWYLLGVVGFWVFGPETKGRTFEEMDLAHDAPAGASAAARAPAL
;
A
#
# COMPACT_ATOMS: atom_id res chain seq x y z
N MET A 1 0.10 11.96 -30.93
CA MET A 1 -0.44 11.00 -29.91
C MET A 1 -1.03 11.75 -28.73
N ILE A 2 -0.28 12.69 -28.17
CA ILE A 2 -0.64 13.38 -26.94
C ILE A 2 -1.83 14.33 -27.16
N GLU A 3 -1.92 14.95 -28.31
CA GLU A 3 -2.88 16.04 -28.57
C GLU A 3 -4.36 15.59 -28.56
N LEU A 4 -4.70 14.48 -29.21
CA LEU A 4 -6.06 13.94 -29.18
C LEU A 4 -6.48 13.47 -27.78
N LEU A 5 -5.55 12.83 -27.04
CA LEU A 5 -5.79 12.42 -25.67
C LEU A 5 -5.93 13.62 -24.73
N GLU A 6 -5.07 14.65 -24.90
CA GLU A 6 -5.07 15.84 -24.03
C GLU A 6 -6.27 16.77 -24.28
N ARG A 7 -6.84 16.79 -25.49
CA ARG A 7 -8.06 17.55 -25.82
C ARG A 7 -9.35 16.93 -25.25
N GLN A 8 -9.26 15.70 -24.70
CA GLN A 8 -10.42 14.97 -24.24
C GLN A 8 -10.99 15.56 -22.94
N LYS A 9 -12.23 16.04 -22.97
CA LYS A 9 -12.93 16.61 -21.80
C LYS A 9 -13.57 15.55 -20.89
N LYS A 10 -14.06 14.44 -21.45
CA LYS A 10 -14.74 13.35 -20.71
C LYS A 10 -14.03 12.03 -20.95
N LEU A 11 -13.93 11.19 -19.93
CA LEU A 11 -13.40 9.82 -20.08
C LEU A 11 -14.39 8.96 -20.83
N THR A 12 -13.88 8.09 -21.70
CA THR A 12 -14.66 7.10 -22.44
C THR A 12 -15.05 5.90 -21.56
N ALA A 13 -16.03 5.11 -22.00
CA ALA A 13 -16.39 3.87 -21.33
C ALA A 13 -15.22 2.88 -21.24
N ASN A 14 -14.33 2.85 -22.25
CA ASN A 14 -13.17 1.98 -22.27
C ASN A 14 -12.08 2.43 -21.28
N GLN A 15 -11.87 3.74 -21.12
CA GLN A 15 -11.00 4.25 -20.06
C GLN A 15 -11.55 3.93 -18.67
N TRP A 16 -12.87 3.99 -18.48
CA TRP A 16 -13.48 3.56 -17.23
C TRP A 16 -13.32 2.07 -16.95
N LYS A 17 -13.41 1.18 -17.98
CA LYS A 17 -13.09 -0.25 -17.80
C LYS A 17 -11.67 -0.47 -17.30
N LEU A 18 -10.70 0.30 -17.83
CA LEU A 18 -9.31 0.24 -17.40
C LEU A 18 -9.16 0.71 -15.94
N ILE A 19 -9.78 1.84 -15.57
CA ILE A 19 -9.78 2.37 -14.20
C ILE A 19 -10.42 1.38 -13.23
N CYS A 20 -11.58 0.80 -13.58
CA CYS A 20 -12.26 -0.19 -12.76
C CYS A 20 -11.43 -1.47 -12.58
N THR A 21 -10.72 -1.91 -13.62
CA THR A 21 -9.85 -3.07 -13.54
C THR A 21 -8.67 -2.82 -12.59
N ALA A 22 -8.02 -1.65 -12.67
CA ALA A 22 -6.95 -1.27 -11.76
C ALA A 22 -7.45 -1.11 -10.31
N ASN A 23 -8.59 -0.43 -10.10
CA ASN A 23 -9.21 -0.32 -8.79
C ASN A 23 -9.53 -1.68 -8.16
N LEU A 24 -10.07 -2.61 -8.96
CA LEU A 24 -10.38 -3.95 -8.47
C LEU A 24 -9.10 -4.73 -8.17
N ALA A 25 -8.04 -4.56 -8.97
CA ALA A 25 -6.76 -5.19 -8.74
C ALA A 25 -6.16 -4.74 -7.40
N ASP A 26 -6.12 -3.44 -7.13
CA ASP A 26 -5.65 -2.87 -5.88
C ASP A 26 -6.51 -3.29 -4.67
N LEU A 27 -7.84 -3.31 -4.86
CA LEU A 27 -8.77 -3.75 -3.82
C LEU A 27 -8.53 -5.23 -3.46
N LEU A 28 -8.38 -6.11 -4.45
CA LEU A 28 -8.12 -7.53 -4.24
C LEU A 28 -6.71 -7.80 -3.70
N ASP A 29 -5.71 -6.98 -4.06
CA ASP A 29 -4.37 -7.04 -3.47
C ASP A 29 -4.42 -6.72 -1.96
N PHE A 30 -5.07 -5.62 -1.58
CA PHE A 30 -5.26 -5.26 -0.18
C PHE A 30 -6.13 -6.27 0.58
N PHE A 31 -7.15 -6.81 -0.07
CA PHE A 31 -7.95 -7.90 0.46
C PHE A 31 -7.07 -9.11 0.84
N ASP A 32 -6.25 -9.61 -0.09
CA ASP A 32 -5.35 -10.75 0.17
C ASP A 32 -4.30 -10.42 1.23
N PHE A 33 -3.75 -9.18 1.18
CA PHE A 33 -2.75 -8.72 2.15
C PHE A 33 -3.28 -8.72 3.58
N PHE A 34 -4.55 -8.34 3.81
CA PHE A 34 -5.15 -8.35 5.14
C PHE A 34 -5.76 -9.71 5.52
N LEU A 35 -6.17 -10.52 4.55
CA LEU A 35 -6.78 -11.83 4.77
C LEU A 35 -5.89 -12.73 5.62
N ILE A 36 -4.58 -12.71 5.40
CA ILE A 36 -3.63 -13.51 6.18
C ILE A 36 -3.61 -13.14 7.67
N GLY A 37 -3.90 -11.89 8.01
CA GLY A 37 -4.03 -11.47 9.41
C GLY A 37 -5.17 -12.20 10.13
N TYR A 38 -6.30 -12.39 9.46
CA TYR A 38 -7.43 -13.15 10.01
C TYR A 38 -7.14 -14.65 10.09
N VAL A 39 -6.47 -15.20 9.09
CA VAL A 39 -5.99 -16.58 9.11
C VAL A 39 -5.00 -16.80 10.27
N THR A 40 -4.03 -15.90 10.44
CA THR A 40 -3.07 -15.98 11.56
C THR A 40 -3.77 -15.88 12.91
N ALA A 41 -4.81 -15.05 13.05
CA ALA A 41 -5.63 -14.99 14.26
C ALA A 41 -6.35 -16.31 14.55
N ALA A 42 -6.87 -16.99 13.53
CA ALA A 42 -7.49 -18.31 13.67
C ALA A 42 -6.45 -19.37 14.07
N LEU A 43 -5.28 -19.38 13.42
CA LEU A 43 -4.18 -20.31 13.71
C LEU A 43 -3.57 -20.11 15.10
N THR A 44 -3.49 -18.87 15.57
CA THR A 44 -3.03 -18.55 16.93
C THR A 44 -3.91 -19.27 17.98
N LYS A 45 -5.21 -19.37 17.72
CA LYS A 45 -6.13 -20.09 18.60
C LYS A 45 -6.13 -21.60 18.39
N GLU A 46 -6.11 -22.06 17.14
CA GLU A 46 -6.23 -23.47 16.77
C GLU A 46 -4.91 -24.25 16.98
N TRP A 47 -3.77 -23.64 16.61
CA TRP A 47 -2.44 -24.27 16.66
C TRP A 47 -1.58 -23.79 17.83
N SER A 48 -2.10 -22.88 18.67
CA SER A 48 -1.29 -22.19 19.69
C SER A 48 -0.03 -21.56 19.08
N LEU A 49 -0.18 -20.94 17.92
CA LEU A 49 0.91 -20.45 17.07
C LEU A 49 1.72 -19.38 17.81
N PRO A 50 3.03 -19.58 18.05
CA PRO A 50 3.85 -18.57 18.70
C PRO A 50 3.98 -17.30 17.83
N TYR A 51 4.15 -16.13 18.46
CA TYR A 51 4.18 -14.84 17.77
C TYR A 51 5.24 -14.76 16.66
N TRP A 52 6.41 -15.37 16.86
CA TRP A 52 7.46 -15.34 15.85
C TRP A 52 7.08 -16.10 14.56
N GLN A 53 6.37 -17.22 14.68
CA GLN A 53 5.85 -17.96 13.51
C GLN A 53 4.74 -17.16 12.82
N GLY A 54 3.83 -16.57 13.58
CA GLY A 54 2.82 -15.66 13.06
C GLY A 54 3.46 -14.46 12.34
N GLY A 55 4.48 -13.85 12.96
CA GLY A 55 5.27 -12.79 12.37
C GLY A 55 5.96 -13.21 11.06
N ALA A 56 6.57 -14.41 11.04
CA ALA A 56 7.22 -14.97 9.86
C ALA A 56 6.22 -15.14 8.69
N ILE A 57 5.01 -15.61 8.95
CA ILE A 57 3.95 -15.72 7.96
C ILE A 57 3.55 -14.34 7.42
N LEU A 58 3.35 -13.36 8.31
CA LEU A 58 2.91 -12.01 7.93
C LEU A 58 3.97 -11.25 7.13
N LEU A 59 5.25 -11.34 7.52
CA LEU A 59 6.33 -10.65 6.82
C LEU A 59 6.73 -11.29 5.47
N ALA A 60 6.38 -12.56 5.26
CA ALA A 60 6.83 -13.32 4.09
C ALA A 60 6.42 -12.67 2.76
N SER A 61 5.19 -12.16 2.67
CA SER A 61 4.73 -11.43 1.48
C SER A 61 5.48 -10.12 1.27
N GLY A 62 5.88 -9.43 2.34
CA GLY A 62 6.74 -8.26 2.26
C GLY A 62 8.13 -8.58 1.70
N LEU A 63 8.74 -9.67 2.18
CA LEU A 63 10.03 -10.15 1.66
C LEU A 63 9.94 -10.54 0.18
N GLY A 64 8.83 -11.15 -0.25
CA GLY A 64 8.59 -11.49 -1.65
C GLY A 64 8.37 -10.27 -2.53
N ALA A 65 7.75 -9.21 -2.00
CA ALA A 65 7.46 -7.99 -2.76
C ALA A 65 8.74 -7.26 -3.21
N VAL A 66 9.82 -7.33 -2.46
CA VAL A 66 11.09 -6.67 -2.81
C VAL A 66 11.67 -7.22 -4.13
N PRO A 67 12.03 -8.52 -4.25
CA PRO A 67 12.50 -9.06 -5.52
C PRO A 67 11.41 -9.02 -6.60
N GLY A 68 10.14 -9.18 -6.23
CA GLY A 68 9.01 -9.10 -7.15
C GLY A 68 8.95 -7.78 -7.90
N ALA A 69 9.12 -6.65 -7.22
CA ALA A 69 9.10 -5.32 -7.85
C ALA A 69 10.19 -5.16 -8.93
N PHE A 70 11.41 -5.66 -8.66
CA PHE A 70 12.50 -5.63 -9.64
C PHE A 70 12.23 -6.55 -10.83
N VAL A 71 11.79 -7.78 -10.56
CA VAL A 71 11.54 -8.78 -11.62
C VAL A 71 10.39 -8.31 -12.53
N TRP A 72 9.28 -7.88 -11.98
CA TRP A 72 8.13 -7.45 -12.78
C TRP A 72 8.36 -6.10 -13.47
N GLY A 73 9.08 -5.17 -12.84
CA GLY A 73 9.45 -3.92 -13.49
C GLY A 73 10.30 -4.18 -14.73
N TRP A 74 11.34 -5.04 -14.61
CA TRP A 74 12.19 -5.42 -15.74
C TRP A 74 11.43 -6.21 -16.82
N LEU A 75 10.57 -7.16 -16.43
CA LEU A 75 9.74 -7.91 -17.36
C LEU A 75 8.73 -7.00 -18.07
N GLY A 76 8.12 -6.03 -17.37
CA GLY A 76 7.17 -5.08 -17.96
C GLY A 76 7.78 -4.28 -19.12
N ASP A 77 9.06 -3.97 -19.02
CA ASP A 77 9.78 -3.31 -20.09
C ASP A 77 10.12 -4.24 -21.29
N LYS A 78 10.28 -5.54 -21.04
CA LYS A 78 10.62 -6.53 -22.07
C LYS A 78 9.42 -7.16 -22.77
N ILE A 79 8.44 -7.63 -22.00
CA ILE A 79 7.32 -8.45 -22.52
C ILE A 79 5.98 -7.70 -22.59
N GLY A 80 5.96 -6.44 -22.11
CA GLY A 80 4.78 -5.60 -22.10
C GLY A 80 4.07 -5.54 -20.74
N ARG A 81 3.40 -4.42 -20.49
CA ARG A 81 2.77 -4.13 -19.20
C ARG A 81 1.54 -4.97 -18.95
N ARG A 82 0.68 -5.13 -19.96
CA ARG A 82 -0.50 -5.99 -19.88
C ARG A 82 -0.14 -7.43 -19.55
N THR A 83 0.89 -7.95 -20.24
CA THR A 83 1.37 -9.32 -20.04
C THR A 83 1.84 -9.54 -18.61
N VAL A 84 2.63 -8.60 -18.06
CA VAL A 84 3.08 -8.66 -16.65
C VAL A 84 1.91 -8.56 -15.68
N PHE A 85 0.92 -7.70 -15.95
CA PHE A 85 -0.28 -7.58 -15.13
C PHE A 85 -1.03 -8.91 -15.01
N ILE A 86 -1.18 -9.64 -16.14
CA ILE A 86 -1.79 -10.98 -16.15
C ILE A 86 -0.96 -11.96 -15.30
N TRP A 87 0.34 -12.05 -15.54
CA TRP A 87 1.20 -13.00 -14.81
C TRP A 87 1.28 -12.71 -13.32
N SER A 88 1.24 -11.44 -12.92
CA SER A 88 1.15 -11.05 -11.51
C SER A 88 -0.12 -11.58 -10.86
N ALA A 89 -1.28 -11.37 -11.48
CA ALA A 89 -2.56 -11.88 -10.99
C ALA A 89 -2.60 -13.43 -10.95
N VAL A 90 -2.02 -14.10 -11.94
CA VAL A 90 -1.86 -15.57 -11.95
C VAL A 90 -0.98 -16.04 -10.79
N THR A 91 0.15 -15.36 -10.56
CA THR A 91 1.09 -15.73 -9.47
C THR A 91 0.41 -15.62 -8.10
N ILE A 92 -0.32 -14.53 -7.85
CA ILE A 92 -1.08 -14.36 -6.60
C ILE A 92 -2.10 -15.49 -6.44
N SER A 93 -2.92 -15.70 -7.47
CA SER A 93 -4.02 -16.66 -7.41
C SER A 93 -3.50 -18.09 -7.19
N LEU A 94 -2.46 -18.50 -7.93
CA LEU A 94 -1.88 -19.83 -7.77
C LEU A 94 -1.25 -20.01 -6.39
N ALA A 95 -0.45 -19.05 -5.95
CA ALA A 95 0.21 -19.14 -4.65
C ALA A 95 -0.82 -19.16 -3.51
N THR A 96 -1.85 -18.31 -3.55
CA THR A 96 -2.94 -18.31 -2.55
C THR A 96 -3.78 -19.59 -2.64
N GLY A 97 -4.04 -20.11 -3.84
CA GLY A 97 -4.77 -21.38 -4.02
C GLY A 97 -4.04 -22.58 -3.40
N ILE A 98 -2.72 -22.64 -3.50
CA ILE A 98 -1.91 -23.69 -2.89
C ILE A 98 -1.99 -23.64 -1.36
N LEU A 99 -2.20 -22.47 -0.75
CA LEU A 99 -2.34 -22.33 0.70
C LEU A 99 -3.56 -23.09 1.27
N VAL A 100 -4.54 -23.42 0.45
CA VAL A 100 -5.68 -24.28 0.86
C VAL A 100 -5.19 -25.66 1.36
N PHE A 101 -4.11 -26.17 0.77
CA PHE A 101 -3.53 -27.47 1.08
C PHE A 101 -2.50 -27.43 2.23
N THR A 102 -2.47 -26.33 3.01
CA THR A 102 -1.53 -26.19 4.13
C THR A 102 -1.64 -27.38 5.08
N PRO A 103 -0.53 -28.10 5.37
CA PRO A 103 -0.51 -29.22 6.30
C PRO A 103 -0.78 -28.76 7.74
N GLY A 104 -1.01 -29.70 8.64
CA GLY A 104 -1.16 -29.44 10.06
C GLY A 104 0.14 -28.94 10.71
N PRO A 105 0.07 -28.50 11.99
CA PRO A 105 1.25 -27.97 12.69
C PRO A 105 2.40 -28.97 12.77
N ASP A 106 2.09 -30.28 12.95
CA ASP A 106 3.05 -31.37 13.16
C ASP A 106 3.27 -32.22 11.90
N GLY A 107 2.95 -31.71 10.72
CA GLY A 107 3.15 -32.39 9.44
C GLY A 107 4.64 -32.54 9.07
N PHE A 108 4.96 -33.37 8.06
CA PHE A 108 6.31 -33.52 7.51
C PHE A 108 6.96 -32.16 7.16
N VAL A 109 6.16 -31.24 6.64
CA VAL A 109 6.50 -29.82 6.55
C VAL A 109 5.60 -29.09 7.54
N PRO A 110 6.14 -28.38 8.54
CA PRO A 110 5.32 -27.60 9.47
C PRO A 110 4.42 -26.61 8.73
N GLY A 111 3.13 -26.55 9.10
CA GLY A 111 2.15 -25.74 8.38
C GLY A 111 2.52 -24.25 8.32
N TRP A 112 3.15 -23.69 9.36
CA TRP A 112 3.60 -22.29 9.36
C TRP A 112 4.70 -22.01 8.32
N LEU A 113 5.61 -22.99 8.10
CA LEU A 113 6.68 -22.87 7.11
C LEU A 113 6.11 -22.94 5.69
N PHE A 114 5.13 -23.82 5.46
CA PHE A 114 4.39 -23.91 4.21
C PHE A 114 3.67 -22.58 3.90
N LEU A 115 2.96 -22.03 4.89
CA LEU A 115 2.31 -20.71 4.77
C LEU A 115 3.33 -19.63 4.43
N MET A 116 4.42 -19.54 5.19
CA MET A 116 5.49 -18.56 4.95
C MET A 116 6.05 -18.66 3.54
N PHE A 117 6.34 -19.87 3.07
CA PHE A 117 6.93 -20.10 1.75
C PHE A 117 6.01 -19.64 0.61
N PHE A 118 4.75 -20.04 0.61
CA PHE A 118 3.83 -19.62 -0.45
C PHE A 118 3.38 -18.16 -0.33
N ARG A 119 3.32 -17.61 0.89
CA ARG A 119 3.10 -16.15 1.08
C ARG A 119 4.22 -15.31 0.49
N PHE A 120 5.45 -15.80 0.44
CA PHE A 120 6.53 -15.14 -0.27
C PHE A 120 6.21 -14.99 -1.77
N PHE A 121 5.69 -16.03 -2.43
CA PHE A 121 5.27 -15.94 -3.83
C PHE A 121 4.05 -15.05 -4.04
N VAL A 122 3.10 -15.04 -3.10
CA VAL A 122 2.01 -14.06 -3.11
C VAL A 122 2.58 -12.65 -3.12
N GLY A 123 3.56 -12.37 -2.28
CA GLY A 123 4.24 -11.06 -2.25
C GLY A 123 4.93 -10.71 -3.57
N ILE A 124 5.57 -11.68 -4.23
CA ILE A 124 6.13 -11.48 -5.57
C ILE A 124 5.03 -11.02 -6.54
N GLY A 125 3.89 -11.72 -6.57
CA GLY A 125 2.77 -11.38 -7.45
C GLY A 125 2.19 -9.99 -7.16
N ASN A 126 1.95 -9.67 -5.89
CA ASN A 126 1.42 -8.38 -5.46
C ASN A 126 2.28 -7.21 -5.93
N ALA A 127 3.61 -7.34 -5.84
CA ALA A 127 4.52 -6.31 -6.33
C ALA A 127 4.36 -6.01 -7.81
N GLY A 128 3.97 -7.01 -8.61
CA GLY A 128 3.73 -6.83 -10.05
C GLY A 128 2.49 -6.00 -10.34
N ILE A 129 1.40 -6.20 -9.60
CA ILE A 129 0.20 -5.36 -9.72
C ILE A 129 0.58 -3.90 -9.49
N PHE A 130 1.12 -3.56 -8.33
CA PHE A 130 1.52 -2.19 -7.97
C PHE A 130 2.52 -1.54 -8.93
N THR A 131 3.39 -2.33 -9.55
CA THR A 131 4.41 -1.78 -10.46
C THR A 131 3.81 -1.41 -11.82
N ILE A 132 2.72 -2.05 -12.22
CA ILE A 132 2.20 -1.99 -13.59
C ILE A 132 0.88 -1.24 -13.71
N ASP A 133 -0.04 -1.39 -12.77
CA ASP A 133 -1.43 -0.93 -12.86
C ASP A 133 -1.54 0.59 -13.07
N LEU A 134 -1.02 1.37 -12.13
CA LEU A 134 -1.10 2.83 -12.16
C LEU A 134 -0.35 3.44 -13.37
N PRO A 135 0.92 3.06 -13.67
CA PRO A 135 1.59 3.51 -14.89
C PRO A 135 0.84 3.16 -16.16
N LEU A 136 0.24 1.95 -16.24
CA LEU A 136 -0.53 1.54 -17.42
C LEU A 136 -1.78 2.40 -17.58
N VAL A 137 -2.55 2.63 -16.50
CA VAL A 137 -3.74 3.50 -16.54
C VAL A 137 -3.38 4.91 -16.99
N GLN A 138 -2.31 5.49 -16.42
CA GLN A 138 -1.89 6.87 -16.73
C GLN A 138 -1.52 7.09 -18.20
N GLU A 139 -1.14 6.06 -18.92
CA GLU A 139 -0.85 6.17 -20.36
C GLU A 139 -2.09 6.38 -21.23
N PHE A 140 -3.25 5.99 -20.72
CA PHE A 140 -4.53 6.12 -21.41
C PHE A 140 -5.37 7.30 -20.92
N ILE A 141 -4.90 8.06 -19.92
CA ILE A 141 -5.63 9.16 -19.29
C ILE A 141 -4.99 10.50 -19.64
N PRO A 142 -5.79 11.54 -20.02
CA PRO A 142 -5.28 12.89 -20.26
C PRO A 142 -4.55 13.44 -19.02
N ALA A 143 -3.51 14.24 -19.23
CA ALA A 143 -2.63 14.73 -18.15
C ALA A 143 -3.42 15.47 -17.05
N HIS A 144 -4.38 16.31 -17.44
CA HIS A 144 -5.21 17.08 -16.51
C HIS A 144 -6.13 16.21 -15.61
N LYS A 145 -6.36 14.93 -15.96
CA LYS A 145 -7.17 13.98 -15.16
C LYS A 145 -6.36 12.90 -14.45
N ARG A 146 -5.06 12.77 -14.77
CA ARG A 146 -4.19 11.72 -14.17
C ARG A 146 -4.17 11.79 -12.65
N GLY A 147 -4.05 13.01 -12.09
CA GLY A 147 -4.04 13.20 -10.64
C GLY A 147 -5.31 12.71 -9.97
N TRP A 148 -6.48 13.09 -10.53
CA TRP A 148 -7.78 12.64 -10.02
C TRP A 148 -7.97 11.14 -10.13
N VAL A 149 -7.62 10.53 -11.28
CA VAL A 149 -7.74 9.08 -11.49
C VAL A 149 -6.82 8.31 -10.53
N SER A 150 -5.57 8.76 -10.37
CA SER A 150 -4.63 8.15 -9.41
C SER A 150 -5.14 8.25 -7.98
N ALA A 151 -5.70 9.41 -7.60
CA ALA A 151 -6.32 9.57 -6.29
C ALA A 151 -7.52 8.63 -6.09
N LEU A 152 -8.37 8.46 -7.12
CA LEU A 152 -9.50 7.53 -7.07
C LEU A 152 -9.05 6.08 -6.83
N ILE A 153 -8.02 5.62 -7.57
CA ILE A 153 -7.45 4.29 -7.44
C ILE A 153 -6.93 4.09 -6.00
N THR A 154 -6.10 4.99 -5.51
CA THR A 154 -5.51 4.85 -4.18
C THR A 154 -6.47 5.05 -3.01
N THR A 155 -7.57 5.80 -3.21
CA THR A 155 -8.58 6.04 -2.15
C THR A 155 -9.40 4.79 -1.86
N LEU A 156 -9.60 3.91 -2.84
CA LEU A 156 -10.39 2.69 -2.67
C LEU A 156 -9.61 1.51 -2.06
N LEU A 157 -8.28 1.62 -1.95
CA LEU A 157 -7.42 0.59 -1.33
C LEU A 157 -7.91 0.07 0.03
N PRO A 158 -8.32 0.91 1.01
CA PRO A 158 -8.81 0.41 2.30
C PRO A 158 -10.10 -0.41 2.20
N GLY A 159 -10.84 -0.29 1.09
CA GLY A 159 -11.98 -1.15 0.80
C GLY A 159 -11.60 -2.64 0.79
N GLY A 160 -10.37 -2.97 0.38
CA GLY A 160 -9.85 -4.35 0.43
C GLY A 160 -9.72 -4.88 1.85
N SER A 161 -9.19 -4.09 2.78
CA SER A 161 -9.10 -4.51 4.19
C SER A 161 -10.47 -4.65 4.85
N LEU A 162 -11.41 -3.76 4.51
CA LEU A 162 -12.80 -3.84 4.96
C LEU A 162 -13.48 -5.12 4.42
N LEU A 163 -13.29 -5.41 3.13
CA LEU A 163 -13.79 -6.61 2.48
C LEU A 163 -13.23 -7.87 3.15
N ALA A 164 -11.93 -7.90 3.46
CA ALA A 164 -11.29 -8.99 4.17
C ALA A 164 -11.91 -9.23 5.55
N GLY A 165 -12.20 -8.14 6.29
CA GLY A 165 -12.90 -8.21 7.58
C GLY A 165 -14.30 -8.79 7.47
N ILE A 166 -15.10 -8.31 6.50
CA ILE A 166 -16.46 -8.80 6.26
C ILE A 166 -16.45 -10.30 5.89
N ILE A 167 -15.59 -10.69 4.95
CA ILE A 167 -15.47 -12.08 4.49
C ILE A 167 -14.99 -12.97 5.63
N ALA A 168 -13.98 -12.55 6.38
CA ALA A 168 -13.51 -13.32 7.53
C ALA A 168 -14.58 -13.45 8.63
N ALA A 169 -15.30 -12.37 8.96
CA ALA A 169 -16.34 -12.41 9.97
C ALA A 169 -17.50 -13.37 9.61
N THR A 170 -17.88 -13.40 8.34
CA THR A 170 -19.03 -14.18 7.84
C THR A 170 -18.68 -15.61 7.48
N LEU A 171 -17.55 -15.82 6.80
CA LEU A 171 -17.20 -17.11 6.22
C LEU A 171 -16.27 -17.95 7.10
N LEU A 172 -15.43 -17.34 7.94
CA LEU A 172 -14.52 -18.10 8.81
C LEU A 172 -15.24 -19.14 9.69
N PRO A 173 -16.43 -18.85 10.28
CA PRO A 173 -17.16 -19.84 11.05
C PRO A 173 -17.74 -21.00 10.23
N VAL A 174 -17.96 -20.79 8.93
CA VAL A 174 -18.65 -21.75 8.04
C VAL A 174 -17.66 -22.63 7.29
N ILE A 175 -16.63 -22.02 6.69
CA ILE A 175 -15.67 -22.70 5.80
C ILE A 175 -14.26 -22.84 6.40
N GLY A 176 -14.06 -22.32 7.62
CA GLY A 176 -12.76 -22.30 8.28
C GLY A 176 -11.71 -21.43 7.57
N TRP A 177 -10.52 -21.38 8.14
CA TRP A 177 -9.43 -20.55 7.61
C TRP A 177 -8.88 -21.03 6.26
N ARG A 178 -8.92 -22.35 5.98
CA ARG A 178 -8.56 -22.90 4.66
C ARG A 178 -9.54 -22.43 3.57
N GLY A 179 -10.82 -22.35 3.88
CA GLY A 179 -11.85 -21.85 2.98
C GLY A 179 -11.66 -20.39 2.63
N LEU A 180 -11.08 -19.57 3.53
CA LEU A 180 -10.75 -18.18 3.23
C LEU A 180 -9.73 -18.06 2.07
N PHE A 181 -8.80 -18.99 1.95
CA PHE A 181 -7.87 -19.02 0.80
C PHE A 181 -8.56 -19.35 -0.52
N LEU A 182 -9.68 -20.10 -0.52
CA LEU A 182 -10.50 -20.27 -1.72
C LEU A 182 -11.11 -18.94 -2.18
N VAL A 183 -11.56 -18.12 -1.24
CA VAL A 183 -12.00 -16.75 -1.57
C VAL A 183 -10.81 -15.89 -2.00
N GLY A 184 -9.64 -16.11 -1.42
CA GLY A 184 -8.37 -15.49 -1.80
C GLY A 184 -7.91 -15.81 -3.23
N LEU A 185 -8.51 -16.79 -3.92
CA LEU A 185 -8.34 -17.03 -5.35
C LEU A 185 -8.99 -15.95 -6.23
N SER A 186 -9.80 -15.06 -5.66
CA SER A 186 -10.56 -14.05 -6.42
C SER A 186 -9.71 -13.18 -7.40
N PRO A 187 -8.40 -12.91 -7.19
CA PRO A 187 -7.58 -12.23 -8.19
C PRO A 187 -7.50 -12.93 -9.56
N ILE A 188 -7.88 -14.22 -9.65
CA ILE A 188 -7.99 -14.93 -10.95
C ILE A 188 -9.00 -14.24 -11.89
N VAL A 189 -10.03 -13.58 -11.35
CA VAL A 189 -11.01 -12.81 -12.12
C VAL A 189 -10.32 -11.68 -12.89
N LEU A 190 -9.28 -11.08 -12.31
CA LEU A 190 -8.49 -10.04 -12.96
C LEU A 190 -7.84 -10.53 -14.26
N VAL A 191 -7.41 -11.80 -14.30
CA VAL A 191 -6.79 -12.38 -15.50
C VAL A 191 -7.75 -12.28 -16.69
N PHE A 192 -9.02 -12.60 -16.47
CA PHE A 192 -10.06 -12.49 -17.51
C PHE A 192 -10.37 -11.03 -17.84
N MET A 193 -10.54 -10.18 -16.82
CA MET A 193 -10.80 -8.75 -17.05
C MET A 193 -9.66 -8.09 -17.82
N ILE A 194 -8.41 -8.32 -17.42
CA ILE A 194 -7.24 -7.77 -18.11
C ILE A 194 -7.16 -8.33 -19.53
N ARG A 195 -7.44 -9.62 -19.72
CA ARG A 195 -7.40 -10.26 -21.04
C ARG A 195 -8.39 -9.65 -22.02
N TRP A 196 -9.57 -9.27 -21.56
CA TRP A 196 -10.64 -8.77 -22.42
C TRP A 196 -10.76 -7.25 -22.47
N TRP A 197 -10.42 -6.55 -21.38
CA TRP A 197 -10.68 -5.11 -21.25
C TRP A 197 -9.44 -4.24 -21.32
N VAL A 198 -8.26 -4.79 -21.08
CA VAL A 198 -7.04 -3.99 -20.99
C VAL A 198 -6.18 -4.21 -22.23
N PRO A 199 -5.96 -3.17 -23.06
CA PRO A 199 -5.00 -3.26 -24.16
C PRO A 199 -3.56 -3.12 -23.65
N GLU A 200 -2.60 -3.45 -24.51
CA GLU A 200 -1.18 -3.23 -24.18
C GLU A 200 -0.81 -1.75 -24.24
N SER A 201 0.18 -1.35 -23.44
CA SER A 201 0.69 0.01 -23.36
C SER A 201 1.05 0.58 -24.74
N PRO A 202 0.44 1.71 -25.16
CA PRO A 202 0.77 2.33 -26.45
C PRO A 202 2.23 2.80 -26.50
N ARG A 203 2.78 3.29 -25.39
CA ARG A 203 4.19 3.72 -25.31
C ARG A 203 5.15 2.56 -25.46
N TRP A 204 4.86 1.43 -24.82
CA TRP A 204 5.64 0.22 -24.98
C TRP A 204 5.58 -0.32 -26.41
N LEU A 205 4.39 -0.35 -27.02
CA LEU A 205 4.22 -0.79 -28.40
C LEU A 205 5.00 0.06 -29.40
N ILE A 206 4.99 1.39 -29.25
CA ILE A 206 5.80 2.30 -30.10
C ILE A 206 7.28 2.03 -29.91
N ARG A 207 7.75 1.85 -28.67
CA ARG A 207 9.15 1.54 -28.37
C ARG A 207 9.61 0.22 -29.00
N MET A 208 8.70 -0.74 -29.13
CA MET A 208 8.95 -2.02 -29.82
C MET A 208 8.75 -1.97 -31.32
N GLY A 209 8.47 -0.81 -31.92
CA GLY A 209 8.20 -0.66 -33.35
C GLY A 209 6.83 -1.18 -33.81
N ARG A 210 5.92 -1.56 -32.88
CA ARG A 210 4.61 -2.13 -33.17
C ARG A 210 3.55 -1.03 -33.32
N HIS A 211 3.76 -0.13 -34.31
CA HIS A 211 2.96 1.10 -34.45
C HIS A 211 1.48 0.84 -34.72
N GLU A 212 1.14 -0.17 -35.54
CA GLU A 212 -0.27 -0.49 -35.83
C GLU A 212 -1.04 -0.97 -34.59
N GLU A 213 -0.38 -1.71 -33.71
CA GLU A 213 -1.00 -2.14 -32.47
C GLU A 213 -1.11 -0.99 -31.47
N ALA A 214 -0.16 -0.07 -31.46
CA ALA A 214 -0.24 1.15 -30.66
C ALA A 214 -1.43 2.03 -31.08
N ARG A 215 -1.67 2.16 -32.40
CA ARG A 215 -2.87 2.84 -32.92
C ARG A 215 -4.15 2.18 -32.46
N LYS A 216 -4.24 0.85 -32.58
CA LYS A 216 -5.42 0.08 -32.13
C LYS A 216 -5.64 0.24 -30.62
N SER A 217 -4.58 0.23 -29.82
CA SER A 217 -4.64 0.39 -28.38
C SER A 217 -5.20 1.77 -27.98
N LEU A 218 -4.73 2.83 -28.62
CA LEU A 218 -5.22 4.19 -28.38
C LEU A 218 -6.64 4.40 -28.91
N ALA A 219 -6.92 3.88 -30.11
CA ALA A 219 -8.24 3.93 -30.72
C ALA A 219 -9.30 3.27 -29.83
N TRP A 220 -8.95 2.13 -29.25
CA TRP A 220 -9.81 1.46 -28.27
C TRP A 220 -10.09 2.37 -27.06
N ALA A 221 -9.07 3.02 -26.51
CA ALA A 221 -9.24 3.90 -25.35
C ALA A 221 -10.08 5.12 -25.66
N LEU A 222 -9.86 5.75 -26.81
CA LEU A 222 -10.55 6.97 -27.23
C LEU A 222 -11.91 6.69 -27.89
N MET A 223 -12.19 5.43 -28.27
CA MET A 223 -13.39 5.01 -29.02
C MET A 223 -13.51 5.72 -30.37
N ILE A 224 -12.39 5.82 -31.11
CA ILE A 224 -12.31 6.41 -32.46
C ILE A 224 -11.71 5.42 -33.45
N ASP A 225 -11.73 5.77 -34.76
CA ASP A 225 -11.09 4.93 -35.78
C ASP A 225 -9.55 4.95 -35.60
N PRO A 226 -8.84 3.81 -35.64
CA PRO A 226 -7.37 3.78 -35.61
C PRO A 226 -6.69 4.63 -36.67
N ARG A 227 -7.35 4.88 -37.79
CA ARG A 227 -6.83 5.72 -38.89
C ARG A 227 -6.72 7.19 -38.54
N GLU A 228 -7.50 7.67 -37.56
CA GLU A 228 -7.48 9.05 -37.09
C GLU A 228 -6.31 9.34 -36.15
N ILE A 229 -5.56 8.31 -35.75
CA ILE A 229 -4.47 8.45 -34.78
C ILE A 229 -3.14 8.62 -35.49
N GLU A 230 -2.59 9.80 -35.42
CA GLU A 230 -1.22 10.09 -35.78
C GLU A 230 -0.28 9.75 -34.61
N LEU A 231 0.62 8.80 -34.83
CA LEU A 231 1.66 8.46 -33.83
C LEU A 231 2.91 9.29 -34.06
N PRO A 232 3.60 9.74 -33.00
CA PRO A 232 4.92 10.31 -33.15
C PRO A 232 5.88 9.26 -33.69
N ARG A 233 6.73 9.66 -34.62
CA ARG A 233 7.74 8.76 -35.24
C ARG A 233 8.74 8.20 -34.20
N THR A 234 8.99 8.97 -33.15
CA THR A 234 9.82 8.56 -32.01
C THR A 234 9.15 9.03 -30.72
N VAL A 235 9.06 8.15 -29.73
CA VAL A 235 8.81 8.59 -28.35
C VAL A 235 10.13 9.21 -27.89
N ALA A 236 10.10 10.50 -27.52
CA ALA A 236 11.27 11.11 -26.90
C ALA A 236 11.72 10.16 -25.76
N ALA A 237 12.96 9.69 -25.84
CA ALA A 237 13.55 8.97 -24.74
C ALA A 237 13.41 9.90 -23.53
N SER A 238 12.64 9.50 -22.53
CA SER A 238 12.69 10.21 -21.25
C SER A 238 14.17 10.23 -20.89
N GLU A 239 14.74 11.40 -20.62
CA GLU A 239 16.10 11.48 -20.10
C GLU A 239 16.24 10.38 -19.06
N GLN A 240 17.17 9.46 -19.27
CA GLN A 240 17.38 8.33 -18.37
C GLN A 240 17.86 8.90 -17.05
N THR A 241 16.92 9.23 -16.19
CA THR A 241 17.20 9.68 -14.84
C THR A 241 17.89 8.52 -14.13
N ARG A 242 19.13 8.70 -13.77
CA ARG A 242 19.87 7.70 -12.99
C ARG A 242 19.34 7.72 -11.57
N TRP A 243 18.99 6.58 -11.02
CA TRP A 243 18.59 6.44 -9.61
C TRP A 243 19.61 7.07 -8.65
N LEU A 244 20.89 7.09 -9.03
CA LEU A 244 21.97 7.74 -8.28
C LEU A 244 21.77 9.25 -8.15
N ASP A 245 21.01 9.89 -9.03
CA ASP A 245 20.75 11.33 -8.95
C ASP A 245 19.85 11.69 -7.75
N LEU A 246 19.11 10.74 -7.18
CA LEU A 246 18.34 10.94 -5.95
C LEU A 246 19.23 11.32 -4.76
N PHE A 247 20.43 10.75 -4.70
CA PHE A 247 21.39 11.01 -3.61
C PHE A 247 22.00 12.40 -3.65
N LYS A 248 21.82 13.15 -4.74
CA LYS A 248 22.17 14.58 -4.81
C LYS A 248 21.25 15.45 -3.95
N TYR A 249 20.09 14.92 -3.54
CA TYR A 249 19.09 15.61 -2.72
C TYR A 249 18.87 14.89 -1.38
N PRO A 250 19.89 14.81 -0.49
CA PRO A 250 19.83 13.98 0.71
C PRO A 250 18.72 14.39 1.69
N ARG A 251 18.38 15.68 1.76
CA ARG A 251 17.27 16.16 2.58
C ARG A 251 15.91 15.69 2.09
N LEU A 252 15.66 15.76 0.78
CA LEU A 252 14.41 15.30 0.18
C LEU A 252 14.29 13.78 0.28
N LEU A 253 15.42 13.08 0.09
CA LEU A 253 15.49 11.63 0.25
C LEU A 253 15.16 11.21 1.68
N ALA A 254 15.74 11.88 2.69
CA ALA A 254 15.43 11.62 4.09
C ALA A 254 13.96 11.92 4.41
N ALA A 255 13.42 13.07 3.96
CA ALA A 255 12.01 13.41 4.14
C ALA A 255 11.08 12.37 3.54
N GLY A 256 11.31 11.99 2.29
CA GLY A 256 10.49 11.02 1.59
C GLY A 256 10.59 9.61 2.19
N CYS A 257 11.78 9.15 2.54
CA CYS A 257 11.96 7.83 3.18
C CYS A 257 11.31 7.78 4.57
N MET A 258 11.52 8.81 5.41
CA MET A 258 10.92 8.85 6.75
C MET A 258 9.39 8.90 6.71
N THR A 259 8.81 9.73 5.84
CA THR A 259 7.37 9.79 5.68
C THR A 259 6.82 8.51 5.05
N GLY A 260 7.52 7.88 4.11
CA GLY A 260 7.18 6.58 3.54
C GLY A 260 7.19 5.45 4.58
N LEU A 261 8.21 5.39 5.43
CA LEU A 261 8.28 4.45 6.56
C LEU A 261 7.14 4.67 7.56
N THR A 262 6.80 5.92 7.83
CA THR A 262 5.67 6.27 8.70
C THR A 262 4.35 5.78 8.14
N GLN A 263 4.12 6.02 6.85
CA GLN A 263 2.88 5.65 6.17
C GLN A 263 2.58 4.15 6.31
N THR A 264 3.58 3.31 6.17
CA THR A 264 3.39 1.85 6.12
C THR A 264 3.73 1.18 7.43
N GLY A 265 4.80 1.62 8.14
CA GLY A 265 5.28 1.01 9.38
C GLY A 265 4.25 1.06 10.50
N GLY A 266 3.67 2.23 10.75
CA GLY A 266 2.59 2.37 11.75
C GLY A 266 1.32 1.62 11.39
N ALA A 267 0.92 1.64 10.12
CA ALA A 267 -0.29 0.96 9.65
C ALA A 267 -0.17 -0.58 9.70
N SER A 268 1.03 -1.13 9.79
CA SER A 268 1.24 -2.58 9.90
C SER A 268 0.67 -3.18 11.20
N LEU A 269 0.38 -2.36 12.21
CA LEU A 269 -0.41 -2.77 13.39
C LEU A 269 -1.77 -3.37 12.99
N GLY A 270 -2.37 -2.90 11.89
CA GLY A 270 -3.62 -3.43 11.35
C GLY A 270 -3.55 -4.89 10.92
N LEU A 271 -2.37 -5.39 10.49
CA LEU A 271 -2.18 -6.82 10.18
C LEU A 271 -2.31 -7.71 11.42
N TRP A 272 -1.85 -7.21 12.56
CA TRP A 272 -1.96 -7.91 13.83
C TRP A 272 -3.30 -7.66 14.55
N GLY A 273 -4.11 -6.72 14.06
CA GLY A 273 -5.31 -6.25 14.74
C GLY A 273 -6.24 -7.38 15.16
N ALA A 274 -6.58 -8.30 14.26
CA ALA A 274 -7.43 -9.45 14.57
C ALA A 274 -6.80 -10.39 15.60
N THR A 275 -5.51 -10.69 15.47
CA THR A 275 -4.77 -11.55 16.42
C THR A 275 -4.71 -10.89 17.80
N LEU A 276 -4.45 -9.59 17.87
CA LEU A 276 -4.44 -8.84 19.14
C LEU A 276 -5.81 -8.83 19.80
N LEU A 277 -6.89 -8.67 19.05
CA LEU A 277 -8.26 -8.75 19.58
C LEU A 277 -8.58 -10.14 20.12
N VAL A 278 -8.18 -11.21 19.42
CA VAL A 278 -8.35 -12.58 19.91
C VAL A 278 -7.61 -12.80 21.23
N VAL A 279 -6.38 -12.32 21.35
CA VAL A 279 -5.53 -12.56 22.50
C VAL A 279 -5.89 -11.66 23.68
N VAL A 280 -6.08 -10.35 23.44
CA VAL A 280 -6.34 -9.36 24.50
C VAL A 280 -7.78 -9.49 25.05
N LEU A 281 -8.75 -9.67 24.17
CA LEU A 281 -10.17 -9.76 24.57
C LEU A 281 -10.65 -11.19 24.76
N ASN A 282 -9.79 -12.20 24.46
CA ASN A 282 -10.13 -13.62 24.50
C ASN A 282 -11.42 -13.97 23.73
N VAL A 283 -11.60 -13.36 22.56
CA VAL A 283 -12.76 -13.55 21.69
C VAL A 283 -12.52 -14.57 20.58
N ALA A 284 -13.59 -15.05 19.96
CA ALA A 284 -13.50 -15.91 18.80
C ALA A 284 -12.89 -15.15 17.60
N PRO A 285 -12.07 -15.81 16.74
CA PRO A 285 -11.47 -15.16 15.57
C PRO A 285 -12.47 -14.50 14.63
N ALA A 286 -13.65 -15.10 14.44
CA ALA A 286 -14.72 -14.52 13.63
C ALA A 286 -15.28 -13.23 14.25
N TYR A 287 -15.42 -13.19 15.59
CA TYR A 287 -15.86 -11.97 16.27
C TYR A 287 -14.78 -10.88 16.24
N ALA A 288 -13.50 -11.25 16.36
CA ALA A 288 -12.40 -10.31 16.15
C ALA A 288 -12.43 -9.73 14.73
N ALA A 289 -12.69 -10.55 13.72
CA ALA A 289 -12.86 -10.08 12.34
C ALA A 289 -14.05 -9.12 12.19
N PHE A 290 -15.17 -9.39 12.86
CA PHE A 290 -16.32 -8.48 12.90
C PHE A 290 -15.95 -7.11 13.54
N LEU A 291 -15.22 -7.12 14.64
CA LEU A 291 -14.73 -5.89 15.26
C LEU A 291 -13.79 -5.09 14.33
N MET A 292 -12.99 -5.79 13.54
CA MET A 292 -12.08 -5.16 12.57
C MET A 292 -12.82 -4.45 11.41
N ILE A 293 -14.08 -4.75 11.16
CA ILE A 293 -14.91 -4.00 10.21
C ILE A 293 -15.00 -2.52 10.61
N PHE A 294 -15.24 -2.25 11.90
CA PHE A 294 -15.34 -0.87 12.41
C PHE A 294 -13.96 -0.17 12.37
N VAL A 295 -12.88 -0.91 12.59
CA VAL A 295 -11.50 -0.40 12.39
C VAL A 295 -11.30 0.01 10.92
N GLY A 296 -11.73 -0.80 9.96
CA GLY A 296 -11.67 -0.49 8.53
C GLY A 296 -12.54 0.71 8.13
N VAL A 297 -13.77 0.80 8.65
CA VAL A 297 -14.65 1.97 8.42
C VAL A 297 -14.01 3.24 8.98
N SER A 298 -13.51 3.19 10.21
CA SER A 298 -12.80 4.29 10.85
C SER A 298 -11.62 4.77 10.02
N ALA A 299 -10.84 3.84 9.46
CA ALA A 299 -9.71 4.12 8.58
C ALA A 299 -10.12 4.91 7.33
N ILE A 300 -11.24 4.55 6.70
CA ILE A 300 -11.78 5.26 5.53
C ILE A 300 -12.24 6.67 5.91
N VAL A 301 -13.02 6.80 7.00
CA VAL A 301 -13.50 8.10 7.47
C VAL A 301 -12.34 9.02 7.83
N GLY A 302 -11.28 8.49 8.46
CA GLY A 302 -10.07 9.23 8.79
C GLY A 302 -9.36 9.83 7.57
N ARG A 303 -9.33 9.12 6.45
CA ARG A 303 -8.77 9.64 5.18
C ARG A 303 -9.54 10.84 4.66
N PHE A 304 -10.87 10.78 4.64
CA PHE A 304 -11.69 11.92 4.22
C PHE A 304 -11.54 13.10 5.18
N PHE A 305 -11.52 12.85 6.48
CA PHE A 305 -11.35 13.88 7.49
C PHE A 305 -10.04 14.66 7.31
N ILE A 306 -8.91 13.96 7.19
CA ILE A 306 -7.62 14.65 7.05
C ILE A 306 -7.48 15.33 5.70
N THR A 307 -8.07 14.78 4.63
CA THR A 307 -8.08 15.40 3.30
C THR A 307 -8.73 16.78 3.33
N ALA A 308 -9.81 16.97 4.11
CA ALA A 308 -10.43 18.27 4.32
C ALA A 308 -9.54 19.24 5.12
N LEU A 309 -8.61 18.73 5.92
CA LEU A 309 -7.68 19.54 6.72
C LEU A 309 -6.36 19.86 6.00
N ILE A 310 -6.06 19.22 4.87
CA ILE A 310 -4.82 19.47 4.12
C ILE A 310 -4.74 20.91 3.62
N GLU A 311 -5.85 21.47 3.11
CA GLU A 311 -5.88 22.85 2.62
C GLU A 311 -5.65 23.90 3.72
N PRO A 312 -6.38 23.88 4.87
CA PRO A 312 -6.17 24.87 5.91
C PRO A 312 -4.85 24.71 6.68
N LEU A 313 -4.41 23.46 6.97
CA LEU A 313 -3.22 23.21 7.80
C LEU A 313 -1.92 23.06 7.02
N GLY A 314 -1.98 22.87 5.71
CA GLY A 314 -0.84 22.45 4.89
C GLY A 314 -0.49 20.96 5.08
N ARG A 315 0.42 20.45 4.22
CA ARG A 315 0.80 19.03 4.23
C ARG A 315 1.54 18.68 5.53
N ARG A 316 2.43 19.55 5.98
CA ARG A 316 3.19 19.35 7.24
C ARG A 316 2.26 19.36 8.46
N GLY A 317 1.36 20.34 8.56
CA GLY A 317 0.44 20.48 9.69
C GLY A 317 -0.54 19.32 9.78
N ALA A 318 -1.22 18.98 8.69
CA ALA A 318 -2.16 17.87 8.63
C ALA A 318 -1.47 16.52 8.88
N GLY A 319 -0.28 16.31 8.29
CA GLY A 319 0.52 15.10 8.51
C GLY A 319 0.97 14.96 9.95
N THR A 320 1.43 16.05 10.58
CA THR A 320 1.83 16.06 11.99
C THR A 320 0.66 15.75 12.92
N LEU A 321 -0.50 16.37 12.68
CA LEU A 321 -1.70 16.09 13.46
C LEU A 321 -2.05 14.59 13.42
N ALA A 322 -2.09 14.02 12.20
CA ALA A 322 -2.38 12.61 12.03
C ALA A 322 -1.34 11.71 12.71
N CYS A 323 -0.04 12.00 12.55
CA CYS A 323 1.04 11.23 13.17
C CYS A 323 1.01 11.29 14.70
N VAL A 324 0.87 12.46 15.28
CA VAL A 324 0.87 12.64 16.74
C VAL A 324 -0.35 11.98 17.37
N MET A 325 -1.54 12.18 16.80
CA MET A 325 -2.76 11.53 17.30
C MET A 325 -2.69 10.01 17.17
N ALA A 326 -2.20 9.49 16.03
CA ALA A 326 -1.99 8.05 15.86
C ALA A 326 -1.00 7.50 16.89
N ALA A 327 0.12 8.19 17.14
CA ALA A 327 1.11 7.77 18.13
C ALA A 327 0.54 7.73 19.55
N LEU A 328 -0.12 8.80 19.98
CA LEU A 328 -0.70 8.90 21.33
C LEU A 328 -1.76 7.83 21.58
N LEU A 329 -2.70 7.65 20.63
CA LEU A 329 -3.76 6.66 20.75
C LEU A 329 -3.21 5.23 20.71
N THR A 330 -2.18 4.98 19.90
CA THR A 330 -1.50 3.69 19.87
C THR A 330 -0.83 3.38 21.19
N VAL A 331 -0.01 4.29 21.73
CA VAL A 331 0.65 4.08 23.04
C VAL A 331 -0.39 3.86 24.13
N ALA A 332 -1.42 4.70 24.20
CA ALA A 332 -2.49 4.55 25.18
C ALA A 332 -3.16 3.16 25.06
N GLY A 333 -3.39 2.65 23.85
CA GLY A 333 -3.96 1.32 23.61
C GLY A 333 -3.07 0.20 24.17
N GLY A 334 -1.76 0.31 24.04
CA GLY A 334 -0.79 -0.66 24.58
C GLY A 334 -0.77 -0.76 26.09
N TYR A 335 -0.99 0.36 26.80
CA TYR A 335 -0.94 0.39 28.27
C TYR A 335 -2.32 0.23 28.92
N LEU A 336 -3.41 0.60 28.24
CA LEU A 336 -4.78 0.53 28.77
C LEU A 336 -5.54 -0.70 28.26
N TYR A 337 -4.82 -1.76 27.89
CA TYR A 337 -5.42 -2.95 27.27
C TYR A 337 -6.39 -3.73 28.18
N ASN A 338 -6.23 -3.64 29.48
CA ASN A 338 -7.05 -4.29 30.51
C ASN A 338 -8.13 -3.40 31.12
N VAL A 339 -8.29 -2.16 30.62
CA VAL A 339 -9.27 -1.21 31.13
C VAL A 339 -10.58 -1.35 30.35
N PHE A 340 -11.70 -1.32 31.08
CA PHE A 340 -13.05 -1.35 30.53
C PHE A 340 -13.86 -0.17 31.05
N ILE A 341 -14.70 0.41 30.21
CA ILE A 341 -15.70 1.43 30.56
C ILE A 341 -17.07 0.81 30.32
N GLY A 342 -17.71 0.36 31.41
CA GLY A 342 -18.88 -0.50 31.32
C GLY A 342 -18.56 -1.83 30.62
N SER A 343 -19.26 -2.16 29.56
CA SER A 343 -18.99 -3.34 28.71
C SER A 343 -17.98 -3.12 27.57
N TRP A 344 -17.48 -1.89 27.40
CA TRP A 344 -16.61 -1.54 26.29
C TRP A 344 -15.13 -1.62 26.69
N SER A 345 -14.34 -2.34 25.90
CA SER A 345 -12.88 -2.38 26.05
C SER A 345 -12.26 -1.07 25.57
N VAL A 346 -11.48 -0.42 26.44
CA VAL A 346 -10.70 0.79 26.09
C VAL A 346 -9.68 0.46 25.02
N PHE A 347 -9.05 -0.72 25.06
CA PHE A 347 -8.14 -1.19 24.02
C PHE A 347 -8.77 -1.13 22.63
N TYR A 348 -9.99 -1.69 22.50
CA TYR A 348 -10.69 -1.69 21.22
C TYR A 348 -11.06 -0.28 20.74
N MET A 349 -11.57 0.57 21.64
CA MET A 349 -11.89 1.96 21.31
C MET A 349 -10.65 2.73 20.82
N LEU A 350 -9.51 2.53 21.48
CA LEU A 350 -8.24 3.15 21.10
C LEU A 350 -7.68 2.57 19.79
N LEU A 351 -7.88 1.29 19.53
CA LEU A 351 -7.50 0.66 18.25
C LEU A 351 -8.30 1.27 17.08
N VAL A 352 -9.62 1.43 17.23
CA VAL A 352 -10.48 2.08 16.23
C VAL A 352 -10.05 3.53 16.00
N SER A 353 -9.82 4.28 17.07
CA SER A 353 -9.43 5.69 17.01
C SER A 353 -8.01 5.87 16.43
N SER A 354 -7.07 4.99 16.78
CA SER A 354 -5.71 5.04 16.21
C SER A 354 -5.72 4.71 14.71
N SER A 355 -6.57 3.78 14.28
CA SER A 355 -6.75 3.45 12.87
C SER A 355 -7.26 4.62 12.04
N PHE A 356 -8.15 5.44 12.60
CA PHE A 356 -8.63 6.68 11.99
C PHE A 356 -7.46 7.59 11.57
N PHE A 357 -6.57 7.90 12.50
CA PHE A 357 -5.45 8.79 12.24
C PHE A 357 -4.32 8.12 11.47
N SER A 358 -4.02 6.84 11.71
CA SER A 358 -2.96 6.14 10.99
C SER A 358 -3.27 5.97 9.50
N SER A 359 -4.54 5.69 9.17
CA SER A 359 -4.96 5.64 7.77
C SER A 359 -4.98 7.03 7.11
N ALA A 360 -5.31 8.07 7.87
CA ALA A 360 -5.28 9.46 7.41
C ALA A 360 -3.90 9.90 6.90
N ILE A 361 -2.81 9.36 7.45
CA ILE A 361 -1.43 9.63 7.02
C ILE A 361 -1.24 9.34 5.52
N TYR A 362 -1.89 8.30 4.98
CA TYR A 362 -1.80 7.95 3.56
C TYR A 362 -2.28 9.06 2.63
N SER A 363 -3.32 9.81 3.03
CA SER A 363 -3.85 10.92 2.23
C SER A 363 -2.89 12.11 2.17
N VAL A 364 -2.00 12.25 3.16
CA VAL A 364 -1.00 13.33 3.21
C VAL A 364 0.30 12.92 2.57
N VAL A 365 0.83 11.74 2.96
CA VAL A 365 2.18 11.32 2.61
C VAL A 365 2.31 10.96 1.13
N GLY A 366 1.31 10.33 0.53
CA GLY A 366 1.35 9.98 -0.89
C GLY A 366 1.58 11.19 -1.80
N PRO A 367 0.69 12.20 -1.77
CA PRO A 367 0.90 13.46 -2.51
C PRO A 367 2.20 14.16 -2.12
N TYR A 368 2.50 14.26 -0.84
CA TYR A 368 3.71 14.91 -0.34
C TYR A 368 4.98 14.31 -0.93
N MET A 369 5.12 12.98 -0.93
CA MET A 369 6.26 12.29 -1.54
C MET A 369 6.40 12.57 -3.04
N ALA A 370 5.31 12.85 -3.75
CA ALA A 370 5.36 13.23 -5.16
C ALA A 370 5.74 14.71 -5.34
N GLU A 371 5.25 15.59 -4.45
CA GLU A 371 5.42 17.03 -4.54
C GLU A 371 6.85 17.50 -4.23
N ILE A 372 7.55 16.86 -3.29
CA ILE A 372 8.88 17.32 -2.82
C ILE A 372 10.00 17.14 -3.84
N TRP A 373 9.83 16.39 -4.90
CA TRP A 373 10.88 16.08 -5.86
C TRP A 373 10.85 17.02 -7.08
N PRO A 374 12.04 17.40 -7.62
CA PRO A 374 12.12 18.05 -8.92
C PRO A 374 11.42 17.23 -10.01
N ALA A 375 10.85 17.90 -11.01
CA ALA A 375 10.03 17.25 -12.05
C ALA A 375 10.72 16.05 -12.70
N ARG A 376 12.01 16.17 -12.99
CA ARG A 376 12.84 15.10 -13.60
C ARG A 376 13.01 13.86 -12.71
N LEU A 377 12.99 14.02 -11.37
CA LEU A 377 13.23 12.94 -10.40
C LEU A 377 11.95 12.48 -9.69
N ARG A 378 10.81 13.11 -9.95
CA ARG A 378 9.56 12.92 -9.20
C ARG A 378 9.11 11.46 -9.12
N SER A 379 9.02 10.79 -10.25
CA SER A 379 8.61 9.38 -10.30
C SER A 379 9.62 8.44 -9.63
N SER A 380 10.92 8.67 -9.88
CA SER A 380 11.98 7.85 -9.30
C SER A 380 12.10 8.08 -7.79
N GLY A 381 12.00 9.34 -7.35
CA GLY A 381 12.06 9.70 -5.94
C GLY A 381 10.88 9.17 -5.14
N MET A 382 9.65 9.36 -5.65
CA MET A 382 8.45 8.80 -5.05
C MET A 382 8.54 7.27 -4.97
N GLY A 383 8.90 6.60 -6.06
CA GLY A 383 9.01 5.13 -6.11
C GLY A 383 10.05 4.59 -5.14
N PHE A 384 11.22 5.24 -5.04
CA PHE A 384 12.25 4.87 -4.09
C PHE A 384 11.78 5.01 -2.63
N CYS A 385 11.21 6.16 -2.29
CA CYS A 385 10.74 6.43 -0.93
C CYS A 385 9.58 5.51 -0.52
N TYR A 386 8.68 5.20 -1.45
CA TYR A 386 7.62 4.23 -1.24
C TYR A 386 8.16 2.81 -1.10
N GLY A 387 9.17 2.43 -1.89
CA GLY A 387 9.86 1.14 -1.77
C GLY A 387 10.51 0.95 -0.40
N VAL A 388 11.23 1.96 0.09
CA VAL A 388 11.78 1.97 1.46
C VAL A 388 10.66 1.89 2.49
N GLY A 389 9.57 2.63 2.28
CA GLY A 389 8.38 2.57 3.14
C GLY A 389 7.83 1.15 3.28
N ASN A 390 7.68 0.43 2.18
CA ASN A 390 7.18 -0.95 2.19
C ASN A 390 8.02 -1.91 3.02
N ILE A 391 9.35 -1.70 3.12
CA ILE A 391 10.21 -2.47 4.04
C ILE A 391 9.74 -2.24 5.49
N GLY A 392 9.44 -1.00 5.88
CA GLY A 392 8.90 -0.68 7.20
C GLY A 392 7.58 -1.40 7.49
N GLY A 393 6.60 -1.24 6.60
CA GLY A 393 5.25 -1.76 6.81
C GLY A 393 5.10 -3.26 6.64
N LYS A 394 5.70 -3.82 5.60
CA LYS A 394 5.50 -5.22 5.23
C LYS A 394 6.52 -6.18 5.86
N VAL A 395 7.66 -5.70 6.33
CA VAL A 395 8.72 -6.52 6.92
C VAL A 395 8.98 -6.14 8.38
N LEU A 396 9.46 -4.92 8.63
CA LEU A 396 9.87 -4.50 9.97
C LEU A 396 8.70 -4.39 10.94
N GLY A 397 7.53 -3.91 10.48
CA GLY A 397 6.34 -3.80 11.33
C GLY A 397 5.89 -5.14 11.91
N PRO A 398 5.55 -6.13 11.09
CA PRO A 398 5.18 -7.46 11.57
C PRO A 398 6.28 -8.15 12.41
N LEU A 399 7.53 -8.03 11.97
CA LEU A 399 8.68 -8.61 12.68
C LEU A 399 8.88 -7.98 14.06
N GLY A 400 8.80 -6.66 14.16
CA GLY A 400 9.02 -5.95 15.41
C GLY A 400 8.04 -6.35 16.50
N LEU A 401 6.74 -6.43 16.17
CA LEU A 401 5.75 -6.92 17.13
C LEU A 401 6.03 -8.37 17.53
N ALA A 402 6.32 -9.24 16.54
CA ALA A 402 6.61 -10.63 16.79
C ALA A 402 7.79 -10.82 17.75
N LEU A 403 8.87 -10.06 17.58
CA LEU A 403 10.06 -10.10 18.43
C LEU A 403 9.78 -9.55 19.83
N ILE A 404 9.05 -8.44 19.95
CA ILE A 404 8.77 -7.82 21.25
C ILE A 404 7.80 -8.66 22.07
N MET A 405 6.72 -9.14 21.46
CA MET A 405 5.71 -9.97 22.14
C MET A 405 6.22 -11.37 22.43
N GLY A 406 7.15 -11.88 21.61
CA GLY A 406 7.81 -13.18 21.78
C GLY A 406 9.14 -13.10 22.52
N ALA A 407 9.51 -11.94 23.09
CA ALA A 407 10.77 -11.76 23.82
C ALA A 407 10.84 -12.69 25.04
N GLY A 408 11.51 -13.79 24.89
CA GLY A 408 11.72 -14.79 25.93
C GLY A 408 11.87 -16.22 25.39
N ASP A 409 11.19 -16.57 24.29
CA ASP A 409 11.30 -17.92 23.75
C ASP A 409 11.07 -18.01 22.24
N ILE A 410 12.15 -17.93 21.48
CA ILE A 410 12.15 -18.35 20.09
C ILE A 410 11.93 -19.89 19.97
N ILE A 411 12.16 -20.62 21.05
CA ILE A 411 12.24 -22.11 21.06
C ILE A 411 11.06 -22.75 21.81
N LYS A 412 10.40 -22.04 22.73
CA LYS A 412 9.23 -22.58 23.46
C LYS A 412 8.03 -21.66 23.33
N PRO A 413 6.82 -22.17 23.01
CA PRO A 413 5.62 -21.35 22.99
C PRO A 413 5.29 -20.91 24.42
N ALA A 414 5.70 -19.71 24.77
CA ALA A 414 5.24 -19.08 26.01
C ALA A 414 3.81 -18.54 25.81
N ALA A 415 3.02 -18.56 26.87
CA ALA A 415 1.72 -17.88 26.90
C ALA A 415 1.92 -16.41 26.49
N PRO A 416 0.93 -15.79 25.80
CA PRO A 416 1.06 -14.42 25.32
C PRO A 416 1.40 -13.49 26.49
N ASN A 417 2.56 -12.85 26.40
CA ASN A 417 2.99 -11.91 27.43
C ASN A 417 2.36 -10.55 27.17
N LEU A 418 1.15 -10.36 27.68
CA LEU A 418 0.41 -9.11 27.53
C LEU A 418 1.12 -7.89 28.15
N VAL A 419 2.07 -8.10 29.08
CA VAL A 419 2.88 -7.04 29.65
C VAL A 419 3.76 -6.37 28.57
N MET A 420 4.16 -7.13 27.55
CA MET A 420 4.95 -6.62 26.43
C MET A 420 4.11 -5.86 25.38
N LEU A 421 2.79 -5.79 25.56
CA LEU A 421 1.91 -5.05 24.64
C LEU A 421 2.23 -3.56 24.63
N GLY A 422 2.48 -2.95 25.79
CA GLY A 422 2.91 -1.55 25.92
C GLY A 422 4.17 -1.25 25.10
N PRO A 423 5.31 -1.93 25.34
CA PRO A 423 6.51 -1.80 24.52
C PRO A 423 6.30 -2.02 23.02
N ALA A 424 5.49 -3.00 22.62
CA ALA A 424 5.16 -3.26 21.21
C ALA A 424 4.40 -2.08 20.58
N PHE A 425 3.49 -1.47 21.32
CA PHE A 425 2.73 -0.32 20.82
C PHE A 425 3.57 0.97 20.81
N VAL A 426 4.54 1.13 21.72
CA VAL A 426 5.56 2.19 21.64
C VAL A 426 6.41 2.02 20.38
N TYR A 427 6.78 0.80 20.01
CA TYR A 427 7.46 0.53 18.75
C TYR A 427 6.64 1.02 17.54
N PHE A 428 5.34 0.72 17.46
CA PHE A 428 4.50 1.25 16.38
C PHE A 428 4.34 2.76 16.43
N ALA A 429 4.26 3.35 17.61
CA ALA A 429 4.20 4.80 17.77
C ALA A 429 5.47 5.49 17.28
N SER A 430 6.64 4.87 17.42
CA SER A 430 7.90 5.42 16.92
C SER A 430 7.92 5.63 15.41
N TRP A 431 7.23 4.78 14.65
CA TRP A 431 7.06 4.97 13.20
C TRP A 431 6.30 6.26 12.87
N TYR A 432 5.26 6.60 13.62
CA TYR A 432 4.52 7.85 13.42
C TYR A 432 5.37 9.08 13.77
N LEU A 433 6.15 9.02 14.86
CA LEU A 433 7.04 10.11 15.24
C LEU A 433 8.16 10.34 14.21
N LEU A 434 8.62 9.27 13.55
CA LEU A 434 9.59 9.39 12.47
C LEU A 434 9.05 10.28 11.32
N GLY A 435 7.75 10.21 11.02
CA GLY A 435 7.10 11.07 10.04
C GLY A 435 7.10 12.55 10.44
N VAL A 436 6.89 12.84 11.71
CA VAL A 436 6.98 14.22 12.21
C VAL A 436 8.38 14.79 11.97
N VAL A 437 9.43 14.00 12.26
CA VAL A 437 10.81 14.38 11.94
C VAL A 437 11.00 14.59 10.44
N GLY A 438 10.48 13.67 9.62
CA GLY A 438 10.52 13.77 8.16
C GLY A 438 9.90 15.07 7.64
N PHE A 439 8.75 15.46 8.17
CA PHE A 439 8.07 16.71 7.78
C PHE A 439 8.82 17.97 8.22
N TRP A 440 9.30 18.03 9.45
CA TRP A 440 9.80 19.29 10.05
C TRP A 440 11.30 19.50 9.92
N VAL A 441 12.10 18.44 9.99
CA VAL A 441 13.56 18.56 9.94
C VAL A 441 14.06 18.55 8.49
N PHE A 442 13.52 17.69 7.67
CA PHE A 442 14.06 17.44 6.31
C PHE A 442 13.18 17.96 5.19
N GLY A 443 11.87 17.90 5.34
CA GLY A 443 10.94 18.16 4.24
C GLY A 443 10.56 19.64 4.11
N PRO A 444 10.33 20.14 2.89
CA PRO A 444 9.76 21.47 2.65
C PRO A 444 8.24 21.49 2.88
N GLU A 445 7.63 22.66 3.14
CA GLU A 445 6.19 22.84 3.04
C GLU A 445 5.82 23.04 1.57
N THR A 446 4.81 22.30 1.11
CA THR A 446 4.34 22.36 -0.29
C THR A 446 3.04 23.11 -0.48
N LYS A 447 2.39 23.54 0.62
CA LYS A 447 1.13 24.30 0.59
C LYS A 447 1.24 25.57 -0.25
N GLY A 448 0.34 25.73 -1.22
CA GLY A 448 0.22 26.95 -2.03
C GLY A 448 1.35 27.17 -3.03
N ARG A 449 2.25 26.20 -3.22
CA ARG A 449 3.33 26.27 -4.21
C ARG A 449 2.98 25.50 -5.46
N THR A 450 3.24 26.09 -6.62
CA THR A 450 3.18 25.38 -7.90
C THR A 450 4.40 24.48 -8.07
N PHE A 451 4.28 23.48 -8.94
CA PHE A 451 5.42 22.61 -9.26
C PHE A 451 6.60 23.38 -9.85
N GLU A 452 6.31 24.42 -10.66
CA GLU A 452 7.34 25.28 -11.26
C GLU A 452 8.10 26.09 -10.22
N GLU A 453 7.41 26.65 -9.22
CA GLU A 453 8.05 27.38 -8.11
C GLU A 453 8.92 26.44 -7.25
N MET A 454 8.53 25.19 -7.11
CA MET A 454 9.31 24.20 -6.36
C MET A 454 10.54 23.76 -7.16
N ASP A 455 10.42 23.56 -8.47
CA ASP A 455 11.55 23.23 -9.35
C ASP A 455 12.58 24.38 -9.36
N LEU A 456 12.14 25.64 -9.47
CA LEU A 456 13.02 26.81 -9.37
C LEU A 456 13.73 26.92 -8.01
N ALA A 457 13.06 26.56 -6.92
CA ALA A 457 13.65 26.55 -5.57
C ALA A 457 14.74 25.48 -5.40
N HIS A 458 14.68 24.39 -6.18
CA HIS A 458 15.69 23.32 -6.18
C HIS A 458 16.91 23.65 -7.05
N ASP A 459 16.73 24.44 -8.11
CA ASP A 459 17.79 24.86 -9.02
C ASP A 459 18.53 26.14 -8.54
N ALA A 460 17.98 26.84 -7.55
CA ALA A 460 18.60 28.03 -6.99
C ALA A 460 19.89 27.66 -6.20
N PRO A 461 21.02 28.35 -6.45
CA PRO A 461 22.26 28.11 -5.70
C PRO A 461 22.07 28.29 -4.19
N ALA A 462 22.72 27.44 -3.40
CA ALA A 462 22.52 27.31 -1.94
C ALA A 462 22.63 28.63 -1.12
N GLY A 463 23.03 29.74 -1.71
CA GLY A 463 23.10 31.08 -1.09
C GLY A 463 21.85 31.95 -1.23
N ALA A 464 20.94 31.64 -2.18
CA ALA A 464 19.77 32.50 -2.48
C ALA A 464 18.53 32.19 -1.59
N SER A 465 18.58 31.12 -0.81
CA SER A 465 17.45 30.59 -0.02
C SER A 465 17.03 31.49 1.18
N ALA A 466 17.81 32.47 1.58
CA ALA A 466 17.49 33.32 2.73
C ALA A 466 16.54 34.50 2.39
N ALA A 467 16.56 34.99 1.15
CA ALA A 467 15.74 36.13 0.71
C ALA A 467 14.29 35.75 0.36
N ALA A 468 14.02 34.46 0.03
CA ALA A 468 12.69 33.96 -0.33
C ALA A 468 11.82 33.58 0.88
N ARG A 469 12.25 33.83 2.12
CA ARG A 469 11.54 33.48 3.36
C ARG A 469 10.68 34.60 3.94
N ALA A 470 10.62 35.77 3.30
CA ALA A 470 9.74 36.83 3.78
C ALA A 470 8.28 36.51 3.37
N PRO A 471 7.32 36.44 4.31
CA PRO A 471 5.91 36.39 3.94
C PRO A 471 5.54 37.72 3.27
N ALA A 472 4.95 37.66 2.09
CA ALA A 472 4.23 38.82 1.58
C ALA A 472 3.08 39.11 2.54
N LEU A 473 3.11 40.33 3.10
CA LEU A 473 2.09 40.92 3.97
C LEU A 473 0.76 41.01 3.25
#